data_6910b58935e8da54bc756fb715f04434
#
_entry.id   6910b58935e8da54bc756fb715f04434
#
_cell.length_a   1.000
_cell.length_b   1.000
_cell.length_c   1.000
_cell.angle_alpha   90.00
_cell.angle_beta   90.00
_cell.angle_gamma   90.00
#
_symmetry.space_group_name_H-M   'P 1'
#
loop_
_entity.id
_entity.type
_entity.pdbx_description
1 polymer ?
#
loop_
_entity_poly.entity_id
_entity_poly.type
_entity_poly.pdbx_seq_one_letter_code
_entity_poly.pdbx_strand_id
1 'polypeptide(L)'
;MDFTLTDDQQAYVEAAAAFADEALKPHAARWDKEHEFPIPTIKQAAELGFCGLYTPEPFGGLGLPRLDASLIFERLAMGCTSTTAYLTIHNMVSWMLGNWLPTEVAKEWVPKLASGELLGSYCLTEPGAGSDAAALKTRAVREGDSYLIEGTKVFISGAGCSDVLVVMARTGGEGAKGISAFMVPANAPGVSYGKAEEKMGWNSQPTREVVFNGVRIPARYRLGEEGEGFKFAMQALDGGRINIATCSVGTAQQALDDALAYVQQRQQFGHPISEFQSVQFRLADMATELAAARLLVRQAADKLDRGAPDKSAWCAMAKRFATDVGYRICDEALQLFGGYGYIREYPLERYLRDTRVHRILEGTNEVMRLIIARRLLADPGLSLG
;
A
#
# COMPACT_ATOMS: atom_id res chain seq x y z
N MET A 1 14.30 -14.68 -20.41
CA MET A 1 13.32 -14.40 -19.35
C MET A 1 12.01 -15.00 -19.78
N ASP A 2 11.41 -15.82 -18.96
CA ASP A 2 10.05 -16.29 -19.15
C ASP A 2 9.10 -15.37 -18.36
N PHE A 3 8.08 -14.83 -19.02
CA PHE A 3 7.05 -13.97 -18.43
C PHE A 3 5.72 -14.70 -18.24
N THR A 4 5.70 -16.01 -18.55
CA THR A 4 4.52 -16.86 -18.36
C THR A 4 4.30 -17.09 -16.86
N LEU A 5 3.07 -16.93 -16.41
CA LEU A 5 2.72 -17.26 -15.02
C LEU A 5 2.80 -18.78 -14.82
N THR A 6 3.25 -19.18 -13.64
CA THR A 6 3.11 -20.59 -13.21
C THR A 6 1.64 -20.94 -12.95
N ASP A 7 1.33 -22.23 -12.87
CA ASP A 7 -0.03 -22.69 -12.57
C ASP A 7 -0.53 -22.13 -11.22
N ASP A 8 0.33 -22.09 -10.19
CA ASP A 8 0.00 -21.50 -8.89
C ASP A 8 -0.27 -19.99 -9.00
N GLN A 9 0.58 -19.26 -9.72
CA GLN A 9 0.39 -17.83 -9.95
C GLN A 9 -0.91 -17.54 -10.72
N GLN A 10 -1.24 -18.38 -11.68
CA GLN A 10 -2.50 -18.27 -12.42
C GLN A 10 -3.70 -18.50 -11.49
N ALA A 11 -3.65 -19.50 -10.62
CA ALA A 11 -4.69 -19.75 -9.62
C ALA A 11 -4.87 -18.58 -8.65
N TYR A 12 -3.77 -17.95 -8.18
CA TYR A 12 -3.82 -16.74 -7.35
C TYR A 12 -4.50 -15.58 -8.07
N VAL A 13 -4.14 -15.36 -9.33
CA VAL A 13 -4.73 -14.31 -10.17
C VAL A 13 -6.23 -14.53 -10.36
N GLU A 14 -6.65 -15.76 -10.63
CA GLU A 14 -8.07 -16.12 -10.82
C GLU A 14 -8.89 -15.94 -9.53
N ALA A 15 -8.37 -16.41 -8.39
CA ALA A 15 -9.03 -16.23 -7.09
C ALA A 15 -9.16 -14.75 -6.72
N ALA A 16 -8.10 -13.97 -6.93
CA ALA A 16 -8.12 -12.53 -6.65
C ALA A 16 -9.06 -11.77 -7.60
N ALA A 17 -9.13 -12.15 -8.88
CA ALA A 17 -10.03 -11.55 -9.85
C ALA A 17 -11.51 -11.85 -9.50
N ALA A 18 -11.84 -13.09 -9.18
CA ALA A 18 -13.18 -13.47 -8.74
C ALA A 18 -13.61 -12.66 -7.49
N PHE A 19 -12.74 -12.58 -6.47
CA PHE A 19 -13.02 -11.79 -5.28
C PHE A 19 -13.17 -10.29 -5.58
N ALA A 20 -12.35 -9.75 -6.46
CA ALA A 20 -12.43 -8.34 -6.87
C ALA A 20 -13.77 -8.03 -7.58
N ASP A 21 -14.20 -8.90 -8.48
CA ASP A 21 -15.43 -8.71 -9.26
C ASP A 21 -16.69 -8.94 -8.43
N GLU A 22 -16.69 -9.91 -7.50
CA GLU A 22 -17.85 -10.28 -6.71
C GLU A 22 -18.00 -9.48 -5.40
N ALA A 23 -16.88 -9.20 -4.70
CA ALA A 23 -16.92 -8.64 -3.35
C ALA A 23 -16.43 -7.18 -3.25
N LEU A 24 -15.62 -6.69 -4.20
CA LEU A 24 -15.09 -5.33 -4.13
C LEU A 24 -15.79 -4.37 -5.10
N LYS A 25 -15.76 -4.67 -6.39
CA LYS A 25 -16.21 -3.79 -7.46
C LYS A 25 -17.67 -3.34 -7.31
N PRO A 26 -18.65 -4.21 -6.97
CA PRO A 26 -20.06 -3.83 -6.83
C PRO A 26 -20.31 -2.83 -5.69
N HIS A 27 -19.43 -2.79 -4.71
CA HIS A 27 -19.62 -2.00 -3.49
C HIS A 27 -18.73 -0.76 -3.41
N ALA A 28 -17.69 -0.67 -4.22
CA ALA A 28 -16.66 0.37 -4.13
C ALA A 28 -17.22 1.80 -4.25
N ALA A 29 -18.23 2.03 -5.09
CA ALA A 29 -18.88 3.34 -5.22
C ALA A 29 -19.65 3.75 -3.97
N ARG A 30 -20.35 2.81 -3.33
CA ARG A 30 -21.07 3.04 -2.08
C ARG A 30 -20.09 3.34 -0.95
N TRP A 31 -19.05 2.53 -0.78
CA TRP A 31 -18.04 2.72 0.25
C TRP A 31 -17.33 4.08 0.14
N ASP A 32 -17.01 4.50 -1.10
CA ASP A 32 -16.42 5.84 -1.34
C ASP A 32 -17.39 6.96 -0.94
N LYS A 33 -18.65 6.85 -1.36
CA LYS A 33 -19.67 7.86 -1.10
C LYS A 33 -20.02 8.01 0.38
N GLU A 34 -20.13 6.86 1.08
CA GLU A 34 -20.58 6.78 2.46
C GLU A 34 -19.43 6.80 3.47
N HIS A 35 -18.16 6.86 2.98
CA HIS A 35 -16.97 6.76 3.81
C HIS A 35 -16.97 5.48 4.67
N GLU A 36 -17.50 4.39 4.10
CA GLU A 36 -17.66 3.12 4.79
C GLU A 36 -16.36 2.31 4.73
N PHE A 37 -15.84 1.92 5.89
CA PHE A 37 -14.71 1.00 5.97
C PHE A 37 -15.22 -0.46 5.96
N PRO A 38 -14.96 -1.24 4.89
CA PRO A 38 -15.62 -2.51 4.65
C PRO A 38 -14.98 -3.67 5.45
N ILE A 39 -14.98 -3.59 6.77
CA ILE A 39 -14.40 -4.62 7.66
C ILE A 39 -14.94 -6.03 7.34
N PRO A 40 -16.25 -6.25 7.11
CA PRO A 40 -16.76 -7.58 6.75
C PRO A 40 -16.12 -8.13 5.48
N THR A 41 -15.94 -7.31 4.45
CA THR A 41 -15.29 -7.72 3.20
C THR A 41 -13.80 -7.98 3.37
N ILE A 42 -13.11 -7.21 4.24
CA ILE A 42 -11.71 -7.48 4.60
C ILE A 42 -11.59 -8.85 5.28
N LYS A 43 -12.54 -9.23 6.15
CA LYS A 43 -12.57 -10.56 6.77
C LYS A 43 -12.82 -11.68 5.75
N GLN A 44 -13.68 -11.46 4.76
CA GLN A 44 -13.84 -12.40 3.65
C GLN A 44 -12.56 -12.54 2.82
N ALA A 45 -11.83 -11.44 2.59
CA ALA A 45 -10.51 -11.50 1.95
C ALA A 45 -9.50 -12.32 2.76
N ALA A 46 -9.59 -12.28 4.09
CA ALA A 46 -8.73 -13.07 4.97
C ALA A 46 -9.01 -14.59 4.87
N GLU A 47 -10.25 -15.00 4.61
CA GLU A 47 -10.61 -16.42 4.39
C GLU A 47 -9.88 -17.00 3.16
N LEU A 48 -9.53 -16.14 2.19
CA LEU A 48 -8.70 -16.47 1.03
C LEU A 48 -7.19 -16.25 1.26
N GLY A 49 -6.78 -15.92 2.50
CA GLY A 49 -5.40 -15.65 2.87
C GLY A 49 -4.89 -14.25 2.47
N PHE A 50 -5.73 -13.36 1.94
CA PHE A 50 -5.30 -12.05 1.44
C PHE A 50 -4.89 -11.06 2.54
N CYS A 51 -5.10 -11.39 3.82
CA CYS A 51 -4.59 -10.62 4.96
C CYS A 51 -3.20 -11.06 5.43
N GLY A 52 -2.65 -12.18 4.92
CA GLY A 52 -1.38 -12.74 5.32
C GLY A 52 -0.50 -13.20 4.17
N LEU A 53 -0.52 -12.53 2.99
CA LEU A 53 0.11 -13.01 1.76
C LEU A 53 1.60 -13.33 1.94
N TYR A 54 2.36 -12.42 2.51
CA TYR A 54 3.80 -12.58 2.74
C TYR A 54 4.17 -12.60 4.24
N THR A 55 3.18 -12.78 5.10
CA THR A 55 3.39 -13.08 6.53
C THR A 55 4.00 -14.48 6.63
N PRO A 56 5.00 -14.71 7.53
CA PRO A 56 5.65 -16.02 7.63
C PRO A 56 4.67 -17.15 7.97
N GLU A 57 4.79 -18.29 7.29
CA GLU A 57 3.95 -19.48 7.46
C GLU A 57 3.82 -19.98 8.91
N PRO A 58 4.90 -19.98 9.75
CA PRO A 58 4.77 -20.41 11.15
C PRO A 58 3.79 -19.58 11.98
N PHE A 59 3.36 -18.43 11.48
CA PHE A 59 2.38 -17.54 12.11
C PHE A 59 1.06 -17.47 11.32
N GLY A 60 0.78 -18.45 10.47
CA GLY A 60 -0.49 -18.58 9.76
C GLY A 60 -0.61 -17.72 8.47
N GLY A 61 0.48 -17.09 8.02
CA GLY A 61 0.54 -16.45 6.72
C GLY A 61 0.80 -17.43 5.59
N LEU A 62 0.72 -16.95 4.34
CA LEU A 62 1.00 -17.77 3.14
C LEU A 62 2.49 -17.78 2.77
N GLY A 63 3.32 -16.92 3.35
CA GLY A 63 4.76 -16.85 3.08
C GLY A 63 5.14 -16.55 1.63
N LEU A 64 4.21 -15.98 0.84
CA LEU A 64 4.41 -15.75 -0.59
C LEU A 64 5.53 -14.75 -0.87
N PRO A 65 6.24 -14.90 -1.99
CA PRO A 65 7.11 -13.86 -2.53
C PRO A 65 6.33 -12.57 -2.80
N ARG A 66 7.03 -11.44 -2.80
CA ARG A 66 6.43 -10.13 -3.15
C ARG A 66 5.95 -10.08 -4.59
N LEU A 67 6.59 -10.83 -5.47
CA LEU A 67 6.13 -10.99 -6.85
C LEU A 67 4.71 -11.57 -6.88
N ASP A 68 4.46 -12.68 -6.20
CA ASP A 68 3.15 -13.35 -6.19
C ASP A 68 2.10 -12.50 -5.48
N ALA A 69 2.45 -11.89 -4.34
CA ALA A 69 1.57 -10.92 -3.67
C ALA A 69 1.20 -9.74 -4.58
N SER A 70 2.13 -9.28 -5.44
CA SER A 70 1.83 -8.20 -6.40
C SER A 70 0.82 -8.62 -7.46
N LEU A 71 0.82 -9.87 -7.90
CA LEU A 71 -0.18 -10.39 -8.84
C LEU A 71 -1.59 -10.34 -8.23
N ILE A 72 -1.71 -10.73 -6.96
CA ILE A 72 -2.96 -10.71 -6.20
C ILE A 72 -3.44 -9.28 -5.99
N PHE A 73 -2.58 -8.38 -5.46
CA PHE A 73 -2.95 -6.99 -5.21
C PHE A 73 -3.31 -6.23 -6.48
N GLU A 74 -2.68 -6.54 -7.62
CA GLU A 74 -3.06 -5.93 -8.90
C GLU A 74 -4.52 -6.22 -9.23
N ARG A 75 -4.98 -7.47 -9.07
CA ARG A 75 -6.37 -7.86 -9.33
C ARG A 75 -7.35 -7.26 -8.32
N LEU A 76 -7.01 -7.28 -7.04
CA LEU A 76 -7.84 -6.67 -6.00
C LEU A 76 -8.02 -5.16 -6.24
N ALA A 77 -6.98 -4.46 -6.68
CA ALA A 77 -7.01 -3.02 -6.95
C ALA A 77 -7.91 -2.65 -8.15
N MET A 78 -8.14 -3.57 -9.08
CA MET A 78 -9.14 -3.41 -10.14
C MET A 78 -10.56 -3.34 -9.57
N GLY A 79 -10.85 -4.04 -8.48
CA GLY A 79 -12.14 -3.99 -7.78
C GLY A 79 -12.32 -2.74 -6.92
N CYS A 80 -11.36 -2.46 -6.03
CA CYS A 80 -11.38 -1.28 -5.16
C CYS A 80 -9.96 -0.89 -4.74
N THR A 81 -9.46 0.20 -5.29
CA THR A 81 -8.13 0.76 -4.98
C THR A 81 -7.93 1.03 -3.49
N SER A 82 -8.88 1.73 -2.87
CA SER A 82 -8.81 2.16 -1.47
C SER A 82 -8.77 0.98 -0.49
N THR A 83 -9.64 -0.02 -0.68
CA THR A 83 -9.66 -1.22 0.18
C THR A 83 -8.41 -2.06 -0.03
N THR A 84 -7.95 -2.22 -1.27
CA THR A 84 -6.70 -2.94 -1.56
C THR A 84 -5.49 -2.25 -0.95
N ALA A 85 -5.43 -0.93 -1.02
CA ALA A 85 -4.35 -0.16 -0.39
C ALA A 85 -4.31 -0.40 1.13
N TYR A 86 -5.46 -0.48 1.81
CA TYR A 86 -5.50 -0.85 3.22
C TYR A 86 -5.01 -2.29 3.46
N LEU A 87 -5.44 -3.25 2.63
CA LEU A 87 -4.95 -4.64 2.71
C LEU A 87 -3.42 -4.72 2.57
N THR A 88 -2.81 -3.86 1.74
CA THR A 88 -1.34 -3.82 1.61
C THR A 88 -0.66 -3.32 2.88
N ILE A 89 -1.24 -2.33 3.57
CA ILE A 89 -0.74 -1.80 4.85
C ILE A 89 -0.88 -2.87 5.94
N HIS A 90 -2.04 -3.53 6.01
CA HIS A 90 -2.30 -4.61 6.95
C HIS A 90 -1.29 -5.75 6.79
N ASN A 91 -1.05 -6.21 5.56
CA ASN A 91 -0.04 -7.22 5.25
C ASN A 91 1.37 -6.79 5.67
N MET A 92 1.72 -5.51 5.46
CA MET A 92 3.00 -4.96 5.90
C MET A 92 3.15 -5.03 7.42
N VAL A 93 2.11 -4.66 8.17
CA VAL A 93 2.08 -4.75 9.64
C VAL A 93 2.24 -6.20 10.10
N SER A 94 1.44 -7.12 9.57
CA SER A 94 1.51 -8.55 9.89
C SER A 94 2.90 -9.12 9.62
N TRP A 95 3.49 -8.78 8.47
CA TRP A 95 4.85 -9.18 8.12
C TRP A 95 5.91 -8.61 9.06
N MET A 96 5.82 -7.32 9.44
CA MET A 96 6.75 -6.69 10.38
C MET A 96 6.73 -7.39 11.74
N LEU A 97 5.54 -7.67 12.25
CA LEU A 97 5.37 -8.33 13.53
C LEU A 97 5.87 -9.80 13.49
N GLY A 98 5.61 -10.52 12.41
CA GLY A 98 6.05 -11.88 12.21
C GLY A 98 7.59 -12.03 12.09
N ASN A 99 8.27 -10.99 11.59
CA ASN A 99 9.72 -11.04 11.39
C ASN A 99 10.54 -10.49 12.57
N TRP A 100 9.98 -9.56 13.35
CA TRP A 100 10.81 -8.79 14.30
C TRP A 100 10.29 -8.77 15.74
N LEU A 101 9.07 -9.23 16.02
CA LEU A 101 8.65 -9.47 17.41
C LEU A 101 9.37 -10.71 17.99
N PRO A 102 9.55 -10.77 19.31
CA PRO A 102 9.91 -12.03 19.99
C PRO A 102 8.92 -13.13 19.62
N THR A 103 9.43 -14.33 19.32
CA THR A 103 8.65 -15.45 18.77
C THR A 103 7.38 -15.74 19.55
N GLU A 104 7.43 -15.72 20.89
CA GLU A 104 6.26 -16.01 21.72
C GLU A 104 5.18 -14.93 21.63
N VAL A 105 5.58 -13.67 21.43
CA VAL A 105 4.63 -12.57 21.19
C VAL A 105 4.05 -12.67 19.79
N ALA A 106 4.89 -12.97 18.79
CA ALA A 106 4.45 -13.16 17.41
C ALA A 106 3.40 -14.27 17.29
N LYS A 107 3.59 -15.42 17.99
CA LYS A 107 2.61 -16.52 18.03
C LYS A 107 1.24 -16.11 18.62
N GLU A 108 1.22 -15.13 19.50
CA GLU A 108 -0.02 -14.64 20.13
C GLU A 108 -0.81 -13.72 19.19
N TRP A 109 -0.12 -12.86 18.42
CA TRP A 109 -0.73 -11.75 17.69
C TRP A 109 -0.81 -11.94 16.17
N VAL A 110 0.25 -12.49 15.56
CA VAL A 110 0.35 -12.54 14.10
C VAL A 110 -0.67 -13.47 13.45
N PRO A 111 -1.02 -14.66 14.02
CA PRO A 111 -2.07 -15.49 13.44
C PRO A 111 -3.43 -14.80 13.37
N LYS A 112 -3.74 -13.93 14.33
CA LYS A 112 -4.99 -13.16 14.36
C LYS A 112 -5.02 -12.05 13.31
N LEU A 113 -3.85 -11.50 12.97
CA LEU A 113 -3.72 -10.57 11.85
C LEU A 113 -3.84 -11.31 10.52
N ALA A 114 -3.14 -12.43 10.35
CA ALA A 114 -3.20 -13.23 9.12
C ALA A 114 -4.62 -13.73 8.81
N SER A 115 -5.38 -14.09 9.86
CA SER A 115 -6.80 -14.51 9.74
C SER A 115 -7.80 -13.35 9.62
N GLY A 116 -7.36 -12.10 9.71
CA GLY A 116 -8.25 -10.93 9.71
C GLY A 116 -9.13 -10.80 10.96
N GLU A 117 -8.89 -11.58 12.02
CA GLU A 117 -9.52 -11.38 13.33
C GLU A 117 -9.15 -10.01 13.90
N LEU A 118 -7.88 -9.64 13.80
CA LEU A 118 -7.34 -8.33 14.15
C LEU A 118 -6.87 -7.60 12.90
N LEU A 119 -7.02 -6.27 12.90
CA LEU A 119 -6.57 -5.39 11.85
C LEU A 119 -5.37 -4.54 12.30
N GLY A 120 -4.45 -4.25 11.38
CA GLY A 120 -3.22 -3.53 11.68
C GLY A 120 -3.11 -2.18 10.98
N SER A 121 -2.45 -1.23 11.67
CA SER A 121 -2.07 0.09 11.12
C SER A 121 -0.60 0.39 11.36
N TYR A 122 0.01 1.15 10.45
CA TYR A 122 1.41 1.56 10.50
C TYR A 122 1.56 3.03 10.86
N CYS A 123 2.27 3.33 11.93
CA CYS A 123 2.37 4.65 12.55
C CYS A 123 3.80 5.19 12.47
N LEU A 124 4.18 5.80 11.34
CA LEU A 124 5.48 6.43 11.12
C LEU A 124 5.38 7.96 11.13
N THR A 125 4.53 8.52 10.28
CA THR A 125 4.47 9.95 9.95
C THR A 125 3.99 10.79 11.12
N GLU A 126 4.63 11.96 11.32
CA GLU A 126 4.26 12.96 12.31
C GLU A 126 3.99 14.31 11.65
N PRO A 127 3.32 15.27 12.33
CA PRO A 127 3.08 16.60 11.79
C PRO A 127 4.33 17.32 11.27
N GLY A 128 5.46 17.09 11.93
CA GLY A 128 6.77 17.69 11.57
C GLY A 128 7.74 16.75 10.87
N ALA A 129 7.36 15.48 10.58
CA ALA A 129 8.27 14.47 10.02
C ALA A 129 7.54 13.54 9.03
N GLY A 130 7.43 13.99 7.79
CA GLY A 130 6.93 13.21 6.66
C GLY A 130 8.07 12.64 5.83
N SER A 131 8.53 13.36 4.81
CA SER A 131 9.65 12.93 3.97
C SER A 131 10.98 12.81 4.74
N ASP A 132 11.17 13.63 5.76
CA ASP A 132 12.26 13.49 6.73
C ASP A 132 11.81 12.64 7.93
N ALA A 133 11.58 11.35 7.67
CA ALA A 133 11.09 10.41 8.68
C ALA A 133 12.05 10.20 9.85
N ALA A 134 13.37 10.43 9.65
CA ALA A 134 14.35 10.33 10.71
C ALA A 134 14.25 11.45 11.76
N ALA A 135 13.52 12.54 11.45
CA ALA A 135 13.27 13.66 12.36
C ALA A 135 12.06 13.45 13.29
N LEU A 136 11.43 12.26 13.30
CA LEU A 136 10.30 11.96 14.18
C LEU A 136 10.62 12.22 15.66
N LYS A 137 9.62 12.69 16.42
CA LYS A 137 9.74 13.15 17.81
C LYS A 137 8.99 12.29 18.83
N THR A 138 8.02 11.45 18.41
CA THR A 138 7.37 10.48 19.31
C THR A 138 8.43 9.73 20.09
N ARG A 139 8.31 9.68 21.41
CA ARG A 139 9.32 9.10 22.32
C ARG A 139 8.80 7.83 22.96
N ALA A 140 9.70 6.91 23.23
CA ALA A 140 9.46 5.72 24.05
C ALA A 140 10.55 5.64 25.10
N VAL A 141 10.20 5.83 26.37
CA VAL A 141 11.12 5.79 27.50
C VAL A 141 10.99 4.45 28.20
N ARG A 142 12.10 3.74 28.37
CA ARG A 142 12.09 2.45 29.09
C ARG A 142 11.93 2.67 30.60
N GLU A 143 10.98 1.98 31.19
CA GLU A 143 10.72 1.97 32.64
C GLU A 143 10.60 0.51 33.11
N GLY A 144 11.73 -0.08 33.54
CA GLY A 144 11.79 -1.50 33.90
C GLY A 144 11.45 -2.41 32.73
N ASP A 145 10.39 -3.20 32.90
CA ASP A 145 9.90 -4.15 31.88
C ASP A 145 8.82 -3.55 30.97
N SER A 146 8.74 -2.23 30.89
CA SER A 146 7.77 -1.48 30.08
C SER A 146 8.44 -0.35 29.32
N TYR A 147 7.74 0.14 28.29
CA TYR A 147 8.01 1.43 27.65
C TYR A 147 6.81 2.36 27.86
N LEU A 148 7.10 3.62 28.13
CA LEU A 148 6.12 4.71 28.14
C LEU A 148 6.25 5.48 26.83
N ILE A 149 5.18 5.51 26.03
CA ILE A 149 5.15 6.15 24.72
C ILE A 149 4.38 7.45 24.78
N GLU A 150 4.97 8.52 24.25
CA GLU A 150 4.38 9.87 24.15
C GLU A 150 4.64 10.45 22.76
N GLY A 151 3.61 11.04 22.17
CA GLY A 151 3.72 11.72 20.87
C GLY A 151 2.46 11.60 20.03
N THR A 152 2.58 12.02 18.77
CA THR A 152 1.45 12.09 17.85
C THR A 152 1.87 11.61 16.46
N LYS A 153 1.07 10.75 15.87
CA LYS A 153 1.20 10.28 14.48
C LYS A 153 0.02 10.77 13.65
N VAL A 154 0.27 11.10 12.38
CA VAL A 154 -0.75 11.65 11.48
C VAL A 154 -0.85 10.86 10.19
N PHE A 155 -1.98 10.97 9.52
CA PHE A 155 -2.30 10.27 8.27
C PHE A 155 -2.24 8.74 8.39
N ILE A 156 -2.69 8.21 9.53
CA ILE A 156 -2.62 6.77 9.79
C ILE A 156 -3.86 6.09 9.23
N SER A 157 -3.65 5.26 8.19
CA SER A 157 -4.70 4.45 7.56
C SER A 157 -5.21 3.37 8.50
N GLY A 158 -6.53 3.20 8.58
CA GLY A 158 -7.17 2.24 9.49
C GLY A 158 -7.27 2.71 10.94
N ALA A 159 -6.66 3.85 11.32
CA ALA A 159 -6.67 4.34 12.68
C ALA A 159 -8.09 4.56 13.22
N GLY A 160 -8.33 4.08 14.44
CA GLY A 160 -9.63 4.06 15.10
C GLY A 160 -10.53 2.88 14.72
N CYS A 161 -10.10 2.04 13.75
CA CYS A 161 -10.76 0.80 13.35
C CYS A 161 -9.83 -0.41 13.39
N SER A 162 -8.52 -0.20 13.44
CA SER A 162 -7.52 -1.26 13.61
C SER A 162 -7.32 -1.59 15.09
N ASP A 163 -6.85 -2.82 15.33
CA ASP A 163 -6.65 -3.39 16.68
C ASP A 163 -5.19 -3.32 17.11
N VAL A 164 -4.27 -3.24 16.15
CA VAL A 164 -2.82 -3.26 16.38
C VAL A 164 -2.14 -2.13 15.60
N LEU A 165 -1.27 -1.39 16.30
CA LEU A 165 -0.48 -0.31 15.73
C LEU A 165 1.01 -0.70 15.76
N VAL A 166 1.71 -0.62 14.63
CA VAL A 166 3.18 -0.65 14.59
C VAL A 166 3.68 0.79 14.62
N VAL A 167 4.33 1.17 15.72
CA VAL A 167 4.69 2.56 16.04
C VAL A 167 6.20 2.73 16.01
N MET A 168 6.69 3.69 15.23
CA MET A 168 8.08 4.15 15.26
C MET A 168 8.22 5.25 16.30
N ALA A 169 9.08 5.04 17.29
CA ALA A 169 9.31 6.00 18.37
C ALA A 169 10.80 6.10 18.72
N ARG A 170 11.19 7.22 19.27
CA ARG A 170 12.58 7.52 19.63
C ARG A 170 12.87 6.99 21.04
N THR A 171 13.86 6.10 21.14
CA THR A 171 14.42 5.59 22.41
C THR A 171 15.80 6.18 22.71
N GLY A 172 16.50 6.68 21.69
CA GLY A 172 17.84 7.22 21.79
C GLY A 172 17.95 8.67 21.29
N GLY A 173 19.18 9.07 20.95
CA GLY A 173 19.50 10.40 20.43
C GLY A 173 18.88 10.70 19.05
N GLU A 174 19.32 11.81 18.46
CA GLU A 174 18.86 12.25 17.13
C GLU A 174 19.25 11.27 16.00
N GLY A 175 18.57 11.39 14.87
CA GLY A 175 18.81 10.62 13.67
C GLY A 175 18.22 9.20 13.71
N ALA A 176 18.53 8.43 12.68
CA ALA A 176 17.93 7.12 12.39
C ALA A 176 18.20 6.07 13.48
N LYS A 177 19.42 6.07 14.06
CA LYS A 177 19.83 5.11 15.09
C LYS A 177 19.16 5.32 16.46
N GLY A 178 18.49 6.44 16.66
CA GLY A 178 17.71 6.69 17.87
C GLY A 178 16.28 6.17 17.82
N ILE A 179 15.85 5.56 16.70
CA ILE A 179 14.46 5.15 16.46
C ILE A 179 14.31 3.64 16.65
N SER A 180 13.32 3.24 17.44
CA SER A 180 12.89 1.86 17.67
C SER A 180 11.47 1.64 17.17
N ALA A 181 11.07 0.38 17.01
CA ALA A 181 9.74 0.00 16.56
C ALA A 181 9.00 -0.77 17.67
N PHE A 182 7.71 -0.53 17.80
CA PHE A 182 6.87 -1.12 18.84
C PHE A 182 5.54 -1.60 18.29
N MET A 183 5.06 -2.73 18.78
CA MET A 183 3.66 -3.11 18.68
C MET A 183 2.90 -2.48 19.83
N VAL A 184 1.81 -1.77 19.51
CA VAL A 184 0.92 -1.14 20.50
C VAL A 184 -0.51 -1.62 20.25
N PRO A 185 -1.18 -2.26 21.24
CA PRO A 185 -2.61 -2.52 21.12
C PRO A 185 -3.38 -1.18 20.96
N ALA A 186 -4.27 -1.13 19.98
CA ALA A 186 -4.96 0.12 19.62
C ALA A 186 -5.90 0.64 20.71
N ASN A 187 -6.30 -0.23 21.65
CA ASN A 187 -7.13 0.09 22.82
C ASN A 187 -6.30 0.28 24.10
N ALA A 188 -4.97 0.36 24.01
CA ALA A 188 -4.13 0.58 25.19
C ALA A 188 -4.49 1.92 25.89
N PRO A 189 -4.54 1.98 27.23
CA PRO A 189 -4.80 3.23 27.94
C PRO A 189 -3.82 4.31 27.51
N GLY A 190 -4.35 5.51 27.20
CA GLY A 190 -3.58 6.64 26.69
C GLY A 190 -3.51 6.74 25.15
N VAL A 191 -3.97 5.74 24.41
CA VAL A 191 -4.18 5.86 22.96
C VAL A 191 -5.50 6.58 22.69
N SER A 192 -5.46 7.58 21.82
CA SER A 192 -6.66 8.26 21.33
C SER A 192 -6.51 8.66 19.86
N TYR A 193 -7.64 8.97 19.23
CA TYR A 193 -7.71 9.22 17.78
C TYR A 193 -8.33 10.58 17.52
N GLY A 194 -7.75 11.32 16.58
CA GLY A 194 -8.35 12.51 16.00
C GLY A 194 -9.58 12.17 15.14
N LYS A 195 -10.22 13.20 14.60
CA LYS A 195 -11.30 13.02 13.63
C LYS A 195 -10.79 12.28 12.37
N ALA A 196 -11.70 11.63 11.65
CA ALA A 196 -11.37 11.11 10.33
C ALA A 196 -11.07 12.30 9.39
N GLU A 197 -9.99 12.18 8.62
CA GLU A 197 -9.62 13.20 7.64
C GLU A 197 -10.60 13.21 6.46
N GLU A 198 -11.02 14.39 6.06
CA GLU A 198 -11.78 14.59 4.84
C GLU A 198 -10.82 14.58 3.65
N LYS A 199 -10.85 13.53 2.86
CA LYS A 199 -9.85 13.27 1.82
C LYS A 199 -10.42 13.43 0.42
N MET A 200 -9.56 13.70 -0.56
CA MET A 200 -9.89 13.67 -1.98
C MET A 200 -10.31 12.27 -2.45
N GLY A 201 -9.61 11.23 -2.00
CA GLY A 201 -9.82 9.83 -2.34
C GLY A 201 -9.50 8.90 -1.16
N TRP A 202 -9.49 7.58 -1.41
CA TRP A 202 -9.34 6.55 -0.37
C TRP A 202 -10.41 6.66 0.73
N ASN A 203 -11.62 7.03 0.33
CA ASN A 203 -12.69 7.32 1.29
C ASN A 203 -13.24 6.06 1.96
N SER A 204 -13.05 4.87 1.38
CA SER A 204 -13.45 3.59 1.97
C SER A 204 -12.49 3.09 3.06
N GLN A 205 -11.54 3.90 3.51
CA GLN A 205 -10.73 3.62 4.69
C GLN A 205 -10.56 4.87 5.54
N PRO A 206 -10.64 4.77 6.88
CA PRO A 206 -10.37 5.91 7.75
C PRO A 206 -8.89 6.26 7.72
N THR A 207 -8.59 7.54 7.79
CA THR A 207 -7.25 8.07 8.02
C THR A 207 -7.35 9.06 9.15
N ARG A 208 -6.57 8.88 10.23
CA ARG A 208 -6.68 9.72 11.43
C ARG A 208 -5.32 10.03 12.01
N GLU A 209 -5.30 11.03 12.85
CA GLU A 209 -4.27 11.23 13.86
C GLU A 209 -4.39 10.15 14.95
N VAL A 210 -3.23 9.70 15.47
CA VAL A 210 -3.11 8.82 16.64
C VAL A 210 -2.27 9.53 17.68
N VAL A 211 -2.84 9.74 18.85
CA VAL A 211 -2.17 10.40 19.98
C VAL A 211 -1.82 9.37 21.04
N PHE A 212 -0.57 9.37 21.47
CA PHE A 212 -0.03 8.56 22.55
C PHE A 212 0.24 9.49 23.75
N ASN A 213 -0.55 9.35 24.80
CA ASN A 213 -0.44 10.16 26.04
C ASN A 213 -0.12 9.23 27.21
N GLY A 214 1.17 9.00 27.44
CA GLY A 214 1.63 8.12 28.50
C GLY A 214 1.23 6.66 28.29
N VAL A 215 1.26 6.18 27.04
CA VAL A 215 0.88 4.80 26.70
C VAL A 215 1.93 3.83 27.21
N ARG A 216 1.57 2.97 28.16
CA ARG A 216 2.46 1.97 28.73
C ARG A 216 2.27 0.63 28.04
N ILE A 217 3.37 0.08 27.49
CA ILE A 217 3.39 -1.23 26.86
C ILE A 217 4.48 -2.10 27.47
N PRO A 218 4.32 -3.45 27.50
CA PRO A 218 5.38 -4.37 27.89
C PRO A 218 6.63 -4.24 27.01
N ALA A 219 7.82 -4.32 27.59
CA ALA A 219 9.08 -4.25 26.83
C ALA A 219 9.18 -5.33 25.73
N ARG A 220 8.55 -6.47 25.92
CA ARG A 220 8.47 -7.56 24.93
C ARG A 220 7.70 -7.21 23.65
N TYR A 221 7.00 -6.05 23.60
CA TYR A 221 6.31 -5.54 22.41
C TYR A 221 7.23 -4.70 21.51
N ARG A 222 8.51 -4.57 21.85
CA ARG A 222 9.51 -3.99 20.96
C ARG A 222 9.87 -4.97 19.85
N LEU A 223 9.96 -4.46 18.62
CA LEU A 223 10.45 -5.19 17.46
C LEU A 223 11.99 -5.08 17.43
N GLY A 224 12.68 -6.21 17.42
CA GLY A 224 14.15 -6.27 17.41
C GLY A 224 14.80 -5.51 18.60
N GLU A 225 15.96 -4.89 18.37
CA GLU A 225 16.66 -4.13 19.38
C GLU A 225 16.41 -2.62 19.30
N GLU A 226 16.70 -1.89 20.38
CA GLU A 226 16.64 -0.42 20.35
C GLU A 226 17.54 0.14 19.25
N GLY A 227 17.05 1.14 18.54
CA GLY A 227 17.78 1.78 17.44
C GLY A 227 17.64 1.09 16.08
N GLU A 228 16.99 -0.06 15.98
CA GLU A 228 16.77 -0.76 14.70
C GLU A 228 15.49 -0.33 13.99
N GLY A 229 14.59 0.41 14.66
CA GLY A 229 13.26 0.74 14.12
C GLY A 229 13.29 1.46 12.78
N PHE A 230 14.25 2.37 12.56
CA PHE A 230 14.35 3.05 11.26
C PHE A 230 14.77 2.11 10.13
N LYS A 231 15.66 1.16 10.41
CA LYS A 231 16.04 0.10 9.46
C LYS A 231 14.81 -0.74 9.07
N PHE A 232 14.02 -1.14 10.06
CA PHE A 232 12.78 -1.89 9.82
C PHE A 232 11.75 -1.08 9.04
N ALA A 233 11.59 0.21 9.35
CA ALA A 233 10.74 1.11 8.60
C ALA A 233 11.13 1.19 7.12
N MET A 234 12.43 1.32 6.81
CA MET A 234 12.91 1.38 5.43
C MET A 234 12.71 0.06 4.67
N GLN A 235 12.92 -1.07 5.34
CA GLN A 235 12.66 -2.39 4.75
C GLN A 235 11.17 -2.60 4.48
N ALA A 236 10.30 -2.21 5.40
CA ALA A 236 8.86 -2.26 5.22
C ALA A 236 8.39 -1.36 4.06
N LEU A 237 8.95 -0.14 3.97
CA LEU A 237 8.64 0.80 2.91
C LEU A 237 9.12 0.33 1.52
N ASP A 238 10.22 -0.43 1.40
CA ASP A 238 10.60 -1.01 0.10
C ASP A 238 9.49 -1.93 -0.42
N GLY A 239 8.92 -2.80 0.43
CA GLY A 239 7.76 -3.60 0.09
C GLY A 239 6.49 -2.77 -0.16
N GLY A 240 6.24 -1.77 0.67
CA GLY A 240 5.11 -0.85 0.54
C GLY A 240 5.13 -0.07 -0.79
N ARG A 241 6.30 0.34 -1.26
CA ARG A 241 6.47 0.97 -2.58
C ARG A 241 6.02 0.07 -3.73
N ILE A 242 6.35 -1.22 -3.68
CA ILE A 242 5.85 -2.21 -4.64
C ILE A 242 4.33 -2.32 -4.54
N ASN A 243 3.78 -2.41 -3.34
CA ASN A 243 2.35 -2.52 -3.10
C ASN A 243 1.57 -1.35 -3.71
N ILE A 244 1.99 -0.11 -3.47
CA ILE A 244 1.33 1.08 -4.01
C ILE A 244 1.53 1.22 -5.52
N ALA A 245 2.70 0.85 -6.05
CA ALA A 245 2.91 0.74 -7.48
C ALA A 245 1.95 -0.26 -8.11
N THR A 246 1.76 -1.41 -7.47
CA THR A 246 0.83 -2.46 -7.88
C THR A 246 -0.63 -1.98 -7.86
N CYS A 247 -1.06 -1.31 -6.78
CA CYS A 247 -2.40 -0.70 -6.71
C CYS A 247 -2.62 0.30 -7.86
N SER A 248 -1.59 1.10 -8.20
CA SER A 248 -1.67 2.03 -9.33
C SER A 248 -1.83 1.32 -10.67
N VAL A 249 -1.10 0.21 -10.88
CA VAL A 249 -1.20 -0.61 -12.11
C VAL A 249 -2.57 -1.26 -12.22
N GLY A 250 -3.09 -1.86 -11.13
CA GLY A 250 -4.41 -2.50 -11.14
C GLY A 250 -5.54 -1.50 -11.40
N THR A 251 -5.52 -0.33 -10.73
CA THR A 251 -6.51 0.73 -10.98
C THR A 251 -6.44 1.26 -12.40
N ALA A 252 -5.24 1.46 -12.93
CA ALA A 252 -5.03 1.91 -14.32
C ALA A 252 -5.51 0.87 -15.34
N GLN A 253 -5.33 -0.43 -15.04
CA GLN A 253 -5.86 -1.50 -15.90
C GLN A 253 -7.38 -1.43 -15.95
N GLN A 254 -8.06 -1.32 -14.80
CA GLN A 254 -9.51 -1.21 -14.77
C GLN A 254 -10.00 0.06 -15.51
N ALA A 255 -9.30 1.18 -15.34
CA ALA A 255 -9.63 2.42 -16.05
C ALA A 255 -9.48 2.27 -17.57
N LEU A 256 -8.45 1.58 -18.04
CA LEU A 256 -8.24 1.28 -19.46
C LEU A 256 -9.32 0.34 -19.99
N ASP A 257 -9.68 -0.72 -19.23
CA ASP A 257 -10.71 -1.69 -19.62
C ASP A 257 -12.07 -1.00 -19.77
N ASP A 258 -12.44 -0.16 -18.80
CA ASP A 258 -13.68 0.64 -18.83
C ASP A 258 -13.68 1.61 -20.02
N ALA A 259 -12.55 2.27 -20.30
CA ALA A 259 -12.39 3.17 -21.45
C ALA A 259 -12.53 2.42 -22.78
N LEU A 260 -11.90 1.24 -22.92
CA LEU A 260 -12.00 0.39 -24.11
C LEU A 260 -13.45 -0.03 -24.40
N ALA A 261 -14.17 -0.44 -23.35
CA ALA A 261 -15.59 -0.81 -23.50
C ALA A 261 -16.46 0.39 -23.90
N TYR A 262 -16.22 1.55 -23.28
CA TYR A 262 -16.98 2.76 -23.53
C TYR A 262 -16.80 3.31 -24.94
N VAL A 263 -15.55 3.44 -25.43
CA VAL A 263 -15.27 4.05 -26.75
C VAL A 263 -15.83 3.24 -27.91
N GLN A 264 -16.03 1.94 -27.73
CA GLN A 264 -16.64 1.05 -28.73
C GLN A 264 -18.17 1.25 -28.83
N GLN A 265 -18.82 1.65 -27.75
CA GLN A 265 -20.27 1.84 -27.67
C GLN A 265 -20.68 3.30 -27.91
N ARG A 266 -19.86 4.26 -27.45
CA ARG A 266 -20.16 5.67 -27.55
C ARG A 266 -20.03 6.16 -29.00
N GLN A 267 -21.12 6.76 -29.51
CA GLN A 267 -21.13 7.30 -30.85
C GLN A 267 -21.14 8.85 -30.84
N GLN A 268 -20.33 9.45 -31.69
CA GLN A 268 -20.36 10.87 -32.01
C GLN A 268 -19.99 11.05 -33.49
N PHE A 269 -20.52 12.10 -34.11
CA PHE A 269 -20.35 12.39 -35.55
C PHE A 269 -20.76 11.21 -36.46
N GLY A 270 -21.71 10.38 -36.00
CA GLY A 270 -22.25 9.22 -36.76
C GLY A 270 -21.45 7.94 -36.64
N HIS A 271 -20.38 7.88 -35.84
CA HIS A 271 -19.49 6.74 -35.69
C HIS A 271 -19.17 6.45 -34.22
N PRO A 272 -18.83 5.18 -33.85
CA PRO A 272 -18.19 4.90 -32.59
C PRO A 272 -16.93 5.72 -32.42
N ILE A 273 -16.69 6.29 -31.22
CA ILE A 273 -15.53 7.16 -31.02
C ILE A 273 -14.20 6.38 -31.10
N SER A 274 -14.22 5.05 -30.99
CA SER A 274 -13.09 4.17 -31.24
C SER A 274 -12.55 4.19 -32.70
N GLU A 275 -13.33 4.72 -33.65
CA GLU A 275 -12.87 4.86 -35.04
C GLU A 275 -11.98 6.09 -35.26
N PHE A 276 -11.96 7.06 -34.33
CA PHE A 276 -11.11 8.24 -34.45
C PHE A 276 -9.66 7.94 -34.08
N GLN A 277 -8.72 8.26 -34.96
CA GLN A 277 -7.29 8.01 -34.73
C GLN A 277 -6.77 8.61 -33.41
N SER A 278 -7.26 9.80 -33.02
CA SER A 278 -6.87 10.43 -31.77
C SER A 278 -7.26 9.61 -30.54
N VAL A 279 -8.35 8.87 -30.59
CA VAL A 279 -8.78 7.92 -29.54
C VAL A 279 -7.90 6.67 -29.56
N GLN A 280 -7.63 6.12 -30.78
CA GLN A 280 -6.78 4.93 -30.95
C GLN A 280 -5.36 5.16 -30.45
N PHE A 281 -4.79 6.35 -30.73
CA PHE A 281 -3.44 6.72 -30.28
C PHE A 281 -3.37 6.80 -28.74
N ARG A 282 -4.35 7.42 -28.09
CA ARG A 282 -4.43 7.46 -26.61
C ARG A 282 -4.49 6.07 -25.99
N LEU A 283 -5.34 5.19 -26.54
CA LEU A 283 -5.45 3.81 -26.07
C LEU A 283 -4.14 3.03 -26.23
N ALA A 284 -3.44 3.22 -27.36
CA ALA A 284 -2.14 2.59 -27.60
C ALA A 284 -1.07 3.07 -26.62
N ASP A 285 -1.02 4.38 -26.35
CA ASP A 285 -0.08 4.96 -25.38
C ASP A 285 -0.39 4.45 -23.95
N MET A 286 -1.66 4.48 -23.53
CA MET A 286 -2.10 3.97 -22.23
C MET A 286 -1.70 2.50 -22.05
N ALA A 287 -1.95 1.64 -23.04
CA ALA A 287 -1.62 0.23 -23.00
C ALA A 287 -0.10 -0.01 -22.92
N THR A 288 0.68 0.73 -23.70
CA THR A 288 2.15 0.63 -23.75
C THR A 288 2.76 1.03 -22.41
N GLU A 289 2.36 2.17 -21.86
CA GLU A 289 2.86 2.68 -20.59
C GLU A 289 2.47 1.79 -19.40
N LEU A 290 1.24 1.24 -19.43
CA LEU A 290 0.77 0.30 -18.42
C LEU A 290 1.58 -0.98 -18.43
N ALA A 291 1.86 -1.53 -19.61
CA ALA A 291 2.70 -2.71 -19.77
C ALA A 291 4.12 -2.47 -19.21
N ALA A 292 4.73 -1.32 -19.54
CA ALA A 292 6.03 -0.94 -19.03
C ALA A 292 6.03 -0.78 -17.49
N ALA A 293 5.01 -0.13 -16.93
CA ALA A 293 4.85 0.03 -15.48
C ALA A 293 4.73 -1.31 -14.76
N ARG A 294 3.92 -2.23 -15.29
CA ARG A 294 3.73 -3.58 -14.76
C ARG A 294 5.03 -4.38 -14.75
N LEU A 295 5.79 -4.35 -15.84
CA LEU A 295 7.08 -5.04 -15.93
C LEU A 295 8.07 -4.50 -14.91
N LEU A 296 8.12 -3.18 -14.72
CA LEU A 296 9.00 -2.55 -13.75
C LEU A 296 8.64 -2.93 -12.31
N VAL A 297 7.34 -3.01 -12.00
CA VAL A 297 6.85 -3.47 -10.67
C VAL A 297 7.25 -4.92 -10.42
N ARG A 298 7.03 -5.81 -11.38
CA ARG A 298 7.41 -7.24 -11.26
C ARG A 298 8.92 -7.43 -11.10
N GLN A 299 9.72 -6.68 -11.86
CA GLN A 299 11.18 -6.69 -11.73
C GLN A 299 11.63 -6.21 -10.33
N ALA A 300 11.01 -5.16 -9.80
CA ALA A 300 11.33 -4.65 -8.47
C ALA A 300 10.95 -5.65 -7.37
N ALA A 301 9.80 -6.33 -7.51
CA ALA A 301 9.36 -7.37 -6.60
C ALA A 301 10.33 -8.56 -6.56
N ASP A 302 10.71 -9.09 -7.73
CA ASP A 302 11.70 -10.17 -7.85
C ASP A 302 13.07 -9.78 -7.22
N LYS A 303 13.54 -8.56 -7.46
CA LYS A 303 14.78 -8.08 -6.83
C LYS A 303 14.66 -7.94 -5.31
N LEU A 304 13.49 -7.56 -4.80
CA LEU A 304 13.25 -7.50 -3.36
C LEU A 304 13.27 -8.91 -2.75
N ASP A 305 12.61 -9.87 -3.37
CA ASP A 305 12.54 -11.27 -2.93
C ASP A 305 13.94 -11.92 -2.90
N ARG A 306 14.75 -11.67 -3.90
CA ARG A 306 16.15 -12.15 -3.97
C ARG A 306 17.11 -11.41 -3.05
N GLY A 307 16.68 -10.37 -2.36
CA GLY A 307 17.55 -9.56 -1.51
C GLY A 307 18.65 -8.82 -2.30
N ALA A 308 18.41 -8.47 -3.58
CA ALA A 308 19.38 -7.83 -4.44
C ALA A 308 19.95 -6.55 -3.83
N PRO A 309 21.24 -6.22 -4.02
CA PRO A 309 21.89 -5.06 -3.38
C PRO A 309 21.34 -3.72 -3.88
N ASP A 310 20.68 -3.70 -5.02
CA ASP A 310 20.06 -2.54 -5.67
C ASP A 310 18.52 -2.50 -5.50
N LYS A 311 17.93 -3.43 -4.75
CA LYS A 311 16.48 -3.60 -4.59
C LYS A 311 15.75 -2.31 -4.22
N SER A 312 16.29 -1.50 -3.29
CA SER A 312 15.64 -0.25 -2.86
C SER A 312 15.54 0.79 -3.99
N ALA A 313 16.53 0.85 -4.88
CA ALA A 313 16.46 1.71 -6.06
C ALA A 313 15.41 1.23 -7.05
N TRP A 314 15.30 -0.09 -7.26
CA TRP A 314 14.27 -0.67 -8.11
C TRP A 314 12.86 -0.48 -7.56
N CYS A 315 12.65 -0.65 -6.25
CA CYS A 315 11.39 -0.34 -5.58
C CYS A 315 11.01 1.15 -5.76
N ALA A 316 11.99 2.04 -5.65
CA ALA A 316 11.79 3.48 -5.87
C ALA A 316 11.45 3.80 -7.33
N MET A 317 12.13 3.17 -8.32
CA MET A 317 11.84 3.33 -9.75
C MET A 317 10.43 2.83 -10.09
N ALA A 318 10.07 1.63 -9.61
CA ALA A 318 8.76 1.05 -9.82
C ALA A 318 7.65 1.93 -9.26
N LYS A 319 7.78 2.35 -8.00
CA LYS A 319 6.80 3.22 -7.33
C LYS A 319 6.64 4.54 -8.08
N ARG A 320 7.74 5.24 -8.36
CA ARG A 320 7.68 6.53 -9.06
C ARG A 320 7.02 6.41 -10.43
N PHE A 321 7.45 5.43 -11.24
CA PHE A 321 6.98 5.29 -12.61
C PHE A 321 5.52 4.82 -12.64
N ALA A 322 5.19 3.75 -11.92
CA ALA A 322 3.84 3.18 -11.94
C ALA A 322 2.78 4.15 -11.37
N THR A 323 3.11 4.95 -10.35
CA THR A 323 2.16 5.93 -9.80
C THR A 323 1.97 7.15 -10.69
N ASP A 324 3.00 7.59 -11.42
CA ASP A 324 2.88 8.67 -12.41
C ASP A 324 2.05 8.19 -13.63
N VAL A 325 2.35 6.99 -14.14
CA VAL A 325 1.65 6.37 -15.27
C VAL A 325 0.20 6.04 -14.90
N GLY A 326 -0.01 5.40 -13.74
CA GLY A 326 -1.36 4.99 -13.31
C GLY A 326 -2.31 6.19 -13.15
N TYR A 327 -1.83 7.28 -12.55
CA TYR A 327 -2.62 8.51 -12.46
C TYR A 327 -2.96 9.08 -13.85
N ARG A 328 -1.98 9.14 -14.78
CA ARG A 328 -2.20 9.63 -16.13
C ARG A 328 -3.21 8.78 -16.91
N ILE A 329 -3.12 7.45 -16.79
CA ILE A 329 -4.08 6.55 -17.45
C ILE A 329 -5.50 6.76 -16.90
N CYS A 330 -5.67 6.94 -15.59
CA CYS A 330 -6.99 7.26 -15.02
C CYS A 330 -7.54 8.60 -15.53
N ASP A 331 -6.67 9.61 -15.70
CA ASP A 331 -7.04 10.93 -16.25
C ASP A 331 -7.44 10.84 -17.73
N GLU A 332 -6.65 10.14 -18.55
CA GLU A 332 -6.95 9.90 -19.96
C GLU A 332 -8.22 9.05 -20.17
N ALA A 333 -8.44 8.04 -19.34
CA ALA A 333 -9.66 7.24 -19.35
C ALA A 333 -10.89 8.12 -19.02
N LEU A 334 -10.80 8.96 -17.99
CA LEU A 334 -11.83 9.92 -17.63
C LEU A 334 -12.11 10.89 -18.81
N GLN A 335 -11.05 11.39 -19.46
CA GLN A 335 -11.18 12.27 -20.62
C GLN A 335 -11.90 11.59 -21.79
N LEU A 336 -11.67 10.29 -22.04
CA LEU A 336 -12.36 9.52 -23.08
C LEU A 336 -13.86 9.35 -22.81
N PHE A 337 -14.29 9.34 -21.55
CA PHE A 337 -15.70 9.33 -21.16
C PHE A 337 -16.37 10.71 -21.33
N GLY A 338 -15.60 11.79 -21.47
CA GLY A 338 -16.12 13.13 -21.55
C GLY A 338 -16.93 13.52 -20.31
N GLY A 339 -18.09 14.16 -20.47
CA GLY A 339 -18.94 14.56 -19.35
C GLY A 339 -19.35 13.40 -18.44
N TYR A 340 -19.51 12.19 -18.97
CA TYR A 340 -19.82 11.00 -18.19
C TYR A 340 -18.65 10.55 -17.29
N GLY A 341 -17.41 10.83 -17.64
CA GLY A 341 -16.25 10.54 -16.77
C GLY A 341 -16.18 11.43 -15.54
N TYR A 342 -16.85 12.59 -15.57
CA TYR A 342 -16.82 13.59 -14.51
C TYR A 342 -17.91 13.41 -13.43
N ILE A 343 -18.92 12.59 -13.71
CA ILE A 343 -20.04 12.33 -12.80
C ILE A 343 -19.87 11.00 -12.07
N ARG A 344 -20.41 10.91 -10.85
CA ARG A 344 -20.19 9.78 -9.93
C ARG A 344 -20.93 8.49 -10.29
N GLU A 345 -21.79 8.51 -11.30
CA GLU A 345 -22.44 7.32 -11.85
C GLU A 345 -21.45 6.40 -12.59
N TYR A 346 -20.31 6.95 -13.03
CA TYR A 346 -19.20 6.22 -13.61
C TYR A 346 -17.98 6.22 -12.68
N PRO A 347 -17.15 5.19 -12.68
CA PRO A 347 -16.10 5.03 -11.68
C PRO A 347 -14.83 5.86 -11.91
N LEU A 348 -14.68 6.51 -13.08
CA LEU A 348 -13.42 7.12 -13.53
C LEU A 348 -12.95 8.24 -12.59
N GLU A 349 -13.86 9.08 -12.11
CA GLU A 349 -13.54 10.18 -11.20
C GLU A 349 -13.00 9.63 -9.85
N ARG A 350 -13.51 8.47 -9.38
CA ARG A 350 -13.03 7.79 -8.17
C ARG A 350 -11.63 7.23 -8.40
N TYR A 351 -11.36 6.57 -9.52
CA TYR A 351 -10.03 6.06 -9.87
C TYR A 351 -8.99 7.18 -9.87
N LEU A 352 -9.34 8.33 -10.47
CA LEU A 352 -8.48 9.51 -10.50
C LEU A 352 -8.19 10.04 -9.09
N ARG A 353 -9.22 10.17 -8.24
CA ARG A 353 -9.09 10.64 -6.86
C ARG A 353 -8.24 9.68 -6.02
N ASP A 354 -8.47 8.39 -6.13
CA ASP A 354 -7.77 7.37 -5.36
C ASP A 354 -6.28 7.27 -5.75
N THR A 355 -5.96 7.32 -7.04
CA THR A 355 -4.58 7.22 -7.52
C THR A 355 -3.77 8.48 -7.26
N ARG A 356 -4.41 9.64 -7.00
CA ARG A 356 -3.69 10.90 -6.78
C ARG A 356 -2.74 10.85 -5.58
N VAL A 357 -3.13 10.19 -4.50
CA VAL A 357 -2.32 10.09 -3.28
C VAL A 357 -1.12 9.16 -3.43
N HIS A 358 -1.14 8.22 -4.38
CA HIS A 358 -0.06 7.26 -4.61
C HIS A 358 1.28 7.92 -4.93
N ARG A 359 1.27 9.13 -5.49
CA ARG A 359 2.47 9.93 -5.77
C ARG A 359 3.05 10.61 -4.51
N ILE A 360 2.29 10.62 -3.41
CA ILE A 360 2.61 11.34 -2.16
C ILE A 360 3.07 10.38 -1.08
N LEU A 361 2.28 9.32 -0.81
CA LEU A 361 2.52 8.40 0.28
C LEU A 361 3.69 7.43 0.01
N GLU A 362 4.14 6.75 1.07
CA GLU A 362 5.25 5.77 1.05
C GLU A 362 6.56 6.33 0.46
N GLY A 363 6.76 7.62 0.69
CA GLY A 363 7.78 8.44 0.08
C GLY A 363 7.30 9.11 -1.20
N THR A 364 7.33 10.45 -1.23
CA THR A 364 6.90 11.19 -2.42
C THR A 364 7.71 10.80 -3.65
N ASN A 365 7.18 11.03 -4.85
CA ASN A 365 7.92 10.73 -6.09
C ASN A 365 9.22 11.55 -6.20
N GLU A 366 9.33 12.68 -5.51
CA GLU A 366 10.57 13.45 -5.35
C GLU A 366 11.59 12.69 -4.49
N VAL A 367 11.14 12.11 -3.37
CA VAL A 367 12.01 11.24 -2.52
C VAL A 367 12.45 10.00 -3.31
N MET A 368 11.58 9.42 -4.13
CA MET A 368 11.96 8.29 -5.00
C MET A 368 13.08 8.68 -5.97
N ARG A 369 12.98 9.84 -6.62
CA ARG A 369 14.05 10.37 -7.50
C ARG A 369 15.37 10.55 -6.75
N LEU A 370 15.29 11.02 -5.50
CA LEU A 370 16.48 11.20 -4.66
C LEU A 370 17.16 9.86 -4.32
N ILE A 371 16.37 8.81 -3.98
CA ILE A 371 16.88 7.46 -3.70
C ILE A 371 17.57 6.89 -4.94
N ILE A 372 16.94 6.99 -6.10
CA ILE A 372 17.47 6.52 -7.37
C ILE A 372 18.78 7.24 -7.70
N ALA A 373 18.78 8.58 -7.67
CA ALA A 373 19.95 9.39 -8.00
C ALA A 373 21.14 9.12 -7.06
N ARG A 374 20.89 9.01 -5.75
CA ARG A 374 21.95 8.67 -4.78
C ARG A 374 22.57 7.31 -5.06
N ARG A 375 21.77 6.32 -5.45
CA ARG A 375 22.31 5.00 -5.79
C ARG A 375 23.14 5.03 -7.06
N LEU A 376 22.70 5.72 -8.11
CA LEU A 376 23.44 5.87 -9.35
C LEU A 376 24.78 6.61 -9.15
N LEU A 377 24.77 7.65 -8.32
CA LEU A 377 26.00 8.43 -8.01
C LEU A 377 26.99 7.66 -7.14
N ALA A 378 26.48 6.79 -6.25
CA ALA A 378 27.33 5.96 -5.38
C ALA A 378 27.98 4.79 -6.11
N ASP A 379 27.37 4.31 -7.19
CA ASP A 379 27.84 3.16 -7.97
C ASP A 379 27.60 3.43 -9.46
N PRO A 380 28.53 4.17 -10.12
CA PRO A 380 28.39 4.49 -11.54
C PRO A 380 28.43 3.26 -12.49
N GLY A 381 28.93 2.12 -11.99
CA GLY A 381 28.93 0.84 -12.70
C GLY A 381 27.65 0.02 -12.49
N LEU A 382 26.66 0.55 -11.77
CA LEU A 382 25.40 -0.14 -11.55
C LEU A 382 24.68 -0.32 -12.88
N SER A 383 24.82 -1.51 -13.45
CA SER A 383 23.98 -1.86 -14.59
C SER A 383 22.56 -2.05 -14.08
N LEU A 384 21.64 -1.20 -14.54
CA LEU A 384 20.21 -1.29 -14.26
C LEU A 384 19.55 -2.40 -15.12
N GLY A 385 20.31 -3.44 -15.44
CA GLY A 385 19.90 -4.58 -16.28
C GLY A 385 20.24 -5.92 -15.69
#